data_2fa0fd40cf0bd7fca3b46197984ccb4e
#
_entry.id   2fa0fd40cf0bd7fca3b46197984ccb4e
#
_cell.length_a   1.000
_cell.length_b   1.000
_cell.length_c   1.000
_cell.angle_alpha   90.00
_cell.angle_beta   90.00
_cell.angle_gamma   90.00
#
_symmetry.space_group_name_H-M   'P 1'
#
loop_
_entity.id
_entity.type
_entity.pdbx_description
1 polymer ?
#
loop_
_entity_poly.entity_id
_entity_poly.type
_entity_poly.pdbx_seq_one_letter_code
_entity_poly.pdbx_strand_id
1 'polypeptide(L)'
;LALAHMGQRVLCLDCDITLRNLDLALGLSDRALMDFSDVLEGRCTLREAAVPHERYPSLSLLTAPMADRPLSLSVPKLQALAREIRESYDWCLIDAPAGLGQGFQMAACMADQVIVITTTDVSAMRDAQRTAAELSAFPSGTVHLVVGRVSKKVLRQLHTTIDDAIDAAGLPLLGVIPEDPDVPYCLNRGLVLREQNYYAAR
;
A
#
# COMPACT_ATOMS: atom_id res chain seq x y z
N LEU A 1 1.76 -0.20 -11.34
CA LEU A 1 2.14 0.12 -12.72
C LEU A 1 2.99 -0.97 -13.35
N ALA A 2 4.11 -1.40 -12.72
CA ALA A 2 4.97 -2.43 -13.30
C ALA A 2 4.20 -3.73 -13.62
N LEU A 3 3.39 -4.20 -12.69
CA LEU A 3 2.53 -5.38 -12.88
C LEU A 3 1.54 -5.19 -14.04
N ALA A 4 0.90 -4.01 -14.12
CA ALA A 4 -0.01 -3.69 -15.22
C ALA A 4 0.70 -3.68 -16.59
N HIS A 5 1.94 -3.20 -16.64
CA HIS A 5 2.79 -3.28 -17.85
C HIS A 5 3.15 -4.72 -18.24
N MET A 6 3.21 -5.62 -17.28
CA MET A 6 3.42 -7.06 -17.51
C MET A 6 2.11 -7.77 -17.93
N GLY A 7 1.04 -7.03 -18.17
CA GLY A 7 -0.25 -7.57 -18.60
C GLY A 7 -1.12 -8.11 -17.47
N GLN A 8 -0.75 -7.88 -16.21
CA GLN A 8 -1.53 -8.34 -15.06
C GLN A 8 -2.70 -7.38 -14.78
N ARG A 9 -3.83 -7.93 -14.37
CA ARG A 9 -4.96 -7.16 -13.85
C ARG A 9 -4.65 -6.78 -12.41
N VAL A 10 -4.54 -5.48 -12.13
CA VAL A 10 -4.10 -4.95 -10.83
C VAL A 10 -5.17 -4.08 -10.21
N LEU A 11 -5.52 -4.35 -8.97
CA LEU A 11 -6.30 -3.45 -8.13
C LEU A 11 -5.35 -2.78 -7.11
N CYS A 12 -5.44 -1.47 -6.99
CA CYS A 12 -4.89 -0.74 -5.85
C CYS A 12 -6.05 -0.42 -4.91
N LEU A 13 -6.00 -0.93 -3.67
CA LEU A 13 -7.02 -0.71 -2.66
C LEU A 13 -6.46 0.23 -1.58
N ASP A 14 -7.10 1.39 -1.42
CA ASP A 14 -6.76 2.34 -0.36
C ASP A 14 -7.48 1.95 0.93
N CYS A 15 -6.72 1.63 1.98
CA CYS A 15 -7.22 1.35 3.32
C CYS A 15 -6.94 2.49 4.31
N ASP A 16 -6.35 3.61 3.85
CA ASP A 16 -6.17 4.80 4.67
C ASP A 16 -7.44 5.67 4.68
N ILE A 17 -8.33 5.32 5.58
CA ILE A 17 -9.61 6.03 5.77
C ILE A 17 -9.38 7.49 6.24
N THR A 18 -8.22 7.78 6.81
CA THR A 18 -7.92 9.07 7.42
C THR A 18 -7.41 10.08 6.41
N LEU A 19 -6.45 9.69 5.58
CA LEU A 19 -5.74 10.60 4.67
C LEU A 19 -6.13 10.41 3.20
N ARG A 20 -6.43 9.18 2.78
CA ARG A 20 -6.92 8.86 1.43
C ARG A 20 -6.09 9.54 0.33
N ASN A 21 -4.84 9.09 0.15
CA ASN A 21 -3.90 9.74 -0.77
C ASN A 21 -3.49 8.87 -1.97
N LEU A 22 -3.99 7.63 -2.06
CA LEU A 22 -3.59 6.72 -3.13
C LEU A 22 -4.09 7.19 -4.51
N ASP A 23 -5.22 7.85 -4.57
CA ASP A 23 -5.77 8.47 -5.78
C ASP A 23 -4.86 9.57 -6.34
N LEU A 24 -4.24 10.39 -5.46
CA LEU A 24 -3.24 11.38 -5.84
C LEU A 24 -2.00 10.72 -6.45
N ALA A 25 -1.50 9.65 -5.82
CA ALA A 25 -0.32 8.92 -6.28
C ALA A 25 -0.54 8.24 -7.65
N LEU A 26 -1.79 7.89 -7.97
CA LEU A 26 -2.17 7.29 -9.24
C LEU A 26 -2.68 8.30 -10.28
N GLY A 27 -2.77 9.59 -9.95
CA GLY A 27 -3.32 10.61 -10.84
C GLY A 27 -4.81 10.43 -11.13
N LEU A 28 -5.55 9.84 -10.18
CA LEU A 28 -6.99 9.54 -10.29
C LEU A 28 -7.85 10.35 -9.32
N SER A 29 -7.35 11.49 -8.86
CA SER A 29 -8.06 12.36 -7.91
C SER A 29 -9.45 12.72 -8.44
N ASP A 30 -10.43 12.70 -7.55
CA ASP A 30 -11.83 13.05 -7.82
C ASP A 30 -12.55 12.21 -8.89
N ARG A 31 -11.97 11.04 -9.25
CA ARG A 31 -12.57 10.12 -10.23
C ARG A 31 -13.53 9.10 -9.62
N ALA A 32 -13.34 8.78 -8.34
CA ALA A 32 -14.14 7.77 -7.67
C ALA A 32 -15.46 8.35 -7.17
N LEU A 33 -16.57 7.81 -7.64
CA LEU A 33 -17.93 8.14 -7.17
C LEU A 33 -18.37 7.24 -6.02
N MET A 34 -17.83 6.03 -5.96
CA MET A 34 -18.09 4.99 -4.96
C MET A 34 -16.77 4.57 -4.31
N ASP A 35 -16.84 4.00 -3.14
CA ASP A 35 -15.70 3.53 -2.36
C ASP A 35 -15.88 2.08 -1.89
N PHE A 36 -14.88 1.50 -1.21
CA PHE A 36 -14.98 0.12 -0.76
C PHE A 36 -16.10 -0.11 0.26
N SER A 37 -16.53 0.94 1.00
CA SER A 37 -17.64 0.81 1.96
C SER A 37 -18.98 0.63 1.24
N ASP A 38 -19.14 1.24 0.05
CA ASP A 38 -20.31 1.05 -0.79
C ASP A 38 -20.43 -0.41 -1.25
N VAL A 39 -19.29 -1.03 -1.59
CA VAL A 39 -19.23 -2.46 -1.93
C VAL A 39 -19.56 -3.33 -0.72
N LEU A 40 -18.95 -3.08 0.45
CA LEU A 40 -19.18 -3.83 1.68
C LEU A 40 -20.64 -3.77 2.17
N GLU A 41 -21.32 -2.68 1.88
CA GLU A 41 -22.72 -2.47 2.23
C GLU A 41 -23.72 -2.92 1.12
N GLY A 42 -23.18 -3.38 -0.02
CA GLY A 42 -23.99 -3.86 -1.13
C GLY A 42 -24.71 -2.77 -1.91
N ARG A 43 -24.24 -1.51 -1.81
CA ARG A 43 -24.79 -0.38 -2.57
C ARG A 43 -24.34 -0.38 -4.03
N CYS A 44 -23.19 -0.98 -4.31
CA CYS A 44 -22.67 -1.18 -5.66
C CYS A 44 -21.79 -2.45 -5.70
N THR A 45 -21.47 -2.89 -6.90
CA THR A 45 -20.52 -4.00 -7.13
C THR A 45 -19.08 -3.51 -7.08
N LEU A 46 -18.12 -4.42 -6.88
CA LEU A 46 -16.69 -4.12 -6.98
C LEU A 46 -16.35 -3.45 -8.34
N ARG A 47 -16.95 -3.94 -9.43
CA ARG A 47 -16.72 -3.42 -10.78
C ARG A 47 -17.19 -1.97 -10.95
N GLU A 48 -18.29 -1.59 -10.30
CA GLU A 48 -18.84 -0.22 -10.37
C GLU A 48 -18.02 0.74 -9.51
N ALA A 49 -17.47 0.27 -8.39
CA ALA A 49 -16.67 1.10 -7.49
C ALA A 49 -15.20 1.25 -7.94
N ALA A 50 -14.65 0.22 -8.62
CA ALA A 50 -13.27 0.25 -9.08
C ALA A 50 -13.09 1.20 -10.28
N VAL A 51 -12.25 2.23 -10.12
CA VAL A 51 -11.96 3.23 -11.14
C VAL A 51 -10.78 2.76 -12.00
N PRO A 52 -10.97 2.49 -13.30
CA PRO A 52 -9.88 2.11 -14.18
C PRO A 52 -8.96 3.30 -14.47
N HIS A 53 -7.65 3.04 -14.53
CA HIS A 53 -6.66 4.05 -14.89
C HIS A 53 -6.69 4.30 -16.41
N GLU A 54 -6.79 5.57 -16.84
CA GLU A 54 -6.95 5.93 -18.25
C GLU A 54 -5.84 5.42 -19.17
N ARG A 55 -4.58 5.51 -18.73
CA ARG A 55 -3.41 5.08 -19.52
C ARG A 55 -3.04 3.62 -19.33
N TYR A 56 -3.51 2.98 -18.27
CA TYR A 56 -3.20 1.60 -17.90
C TYR A 56 -4.49 0.85 -17.58
N PRO A 57 -5.27 0.45 -18.61
CA PRO A 57 -6.62 -0.11 -18.40
C PRO A 57 -6.66 -1.38 -17.53
N SER A 58 -5.54 -2.07 -17.38
CA SER A 58 -5.39 -3.23 -16.48
C SER A 58 -5.13 -2.85 -15.01
N LEU A 59 -4.99 -1.54 -14.71
CA LEU A 59 -4.86 -0.99 -13.37
C LEU A 59 -6.15 -0.32 -12.96
N SER A 60 -6.67 -0.65 -11.78
CA SER A 60 -7.83 0.02 -11.19
C SER A 60 -7.55 0.47 -9.77
N LEU A 61 -8.26 1.49 -9.31
CA LEU A 61 -8.25 1.99 -7.94
C LEU A 61 -9.61 1.70 -7.29
N LEU A 62 -9.59 1.14 -6.09
CA LEU A 62 -10.73 1.13 -5.17
C LEU A 62 -10.36 1.98 -3.95
N THR A 63 -11.05 3.09 -3.79
CA THR A 63 -10.70 4.11 -2.81
C THR A 63 -11.30 3.85 -1.43
N ALA A 64 -10.69 4.44 -0.39
CA ALA A 64 -11.25 4.50 0.95
C ALA A 64 -12.48 5.44 1.00
N PRO A 65 -13.43 5.22 1.93
CA PRO A 65 -14.52 6.16 2.19
C PRO A 65 -14.01 7.47 2.77
N MET A 66 -14.82 8.50 2.70
CA MET A 66 -14.54 9.76 3.38
C MET A 66 -14.60 9.59 4.90
N ALA A 67 -13.75 10.32 5.63
CA ALA A 67 -13.53 10.16 7.07
C ALA A 67 -14.76 10.38 7.96
N ASP A 68 -15.80 11.03 7.47
CA ASP A 68 -17.06 11.31 8.19
C ASP A 68 -18.07 10.15 8.12
N ARG A 69 -17.78 9.09 7.33
CA ARG A 69 -18.65 7.91 7.25
C ARG A 69 -18.34 6.90 8.34
N PRO A 70 -19.32 6.52 9.18
CA PRO A 70 -19.13 5.42 10.12
C PRO A 70 -18.93 4.11 9.36
N LEU A 71 -17.80 3.49 9.54
CA LEU A 71 -17.47 2.17 8.95
C LEU A 71 -17.85 1.06 9.91
N SER A 72 -18.84 0.27 9.53
CA SER A 72 -19.12 -1.01 10.19
C SER A 72 -18.28 -2.10 9.54
N LEU A 73 -17.04 -2.26 10.01
CA LEU A 73 -16.16 -3.31 9.50
C LEU A 73 -16.50 -4.66 10.11
N SER A 74 -16.96 -5.55 9.27
CA SER A 74 -17.24 -6.94 9.61
C SER A 74 -16.22 -7.84 8.91
N VAL A 75 -15.49 -8.66 9.68
CA VAL A 75 -14.52 -9.63 9.13
C VAL A 75 -15.12 -10.49 8.00
N PRO A 76 -16.34 -11.05 8.14
CA PRO A 76 -16.95 -11.79 7.04
C PRO A 76 -17.16 -10.98 5.77
N LYS A 77 -17.53 -9.70 5.87
CA LYS A 77 -17.69 -8.81 4.70
C LYS A 77 -16.36 -8.50 4.04
N LEU A 78 -15.30 -8.23 4.82
CA LEU A 78 -13.94 -8.01 4.30
C LEU A 78 -13.43 -9.26 3.58
N GLN A 79 -13.64 -10.45 4.13
CA GLN A 79 -13.26 -11.70 3.48
C GLN A 79 -14.07 -11.99 2.22
N ALA A 80 -15.33 -11.56 2.17
CA ALA A 80 -16.15 -11.65 0.95
C ALA A 80 -15.61 -10.75 -0.15
N LEU A 81 -15.28 -9.49 0.18
CA LEU A 81 -14.64 -8.54 -0.73
C LEU A 81 -13.28 -9.08 -1.22
N ALA A 82 -12.46 -9.62 -0.32
CA ALA A 82 -11.17 -10.20 -0.68
C ALA A 82 -11.31 -11.38 -1.67
N ARG A 83 -12.35 -12.21 -1.54
CA ARG A 83 -12.64 -13.30 -2.50
C ARG A 83 -13.04 -12.72 -3.87
N GLU A 84 -13.95 -11.76 -3.92
CA GLU A 84 -14.37 -11.11 -5.16
C GLU A 84 -13.19 -10.42 -5.88
N ILE A 85 -12.29 -9.80 -5.12
CA ILE A 85 -11.04 -9.22 -5.64
C ILE A 85 -10.16 -10.30 -6.28
N ARG A 86 -9.94 -11.44 -5.59
CA ARG A 86 -9.12 -12.56 -6.13
C ARG A 86 -9.68 -13.16 -7.41
N GLU A 87 -11.00 -13.18 -7.58
CA GLU A 87 -11.66 -13.67 -8.81
C GLU A 87 -11.51 -12.68 -9.97
N SER A 88 -11.44 -11.36 -9.65
CA SER A 88 -11.46 -10.29 -10.65
C SER A 88 -10.08 -9.80 -11.07
N TYR A 89 -9.08 -9.89 -10.19
CA TYR A 89 -7.73 -9.34 -10.38
C TYR A 89 -6.66 -10.40 -10.13
N ASP A 90 -5.53 -10.27 -10.82
CA ASP A 90 -4.36 -11.13 -10.63
C ASP A 90 -3.52 -10.67 -9.43
N TRP A 91 -3.56 -9.35 -9.14
CA TRP A 91 -2.90 -8.71 -8.01
C TRP A 91 -3.79 -7.66 -7.36
N CYS A 92 -3.80 -7.64 -6.03
CA CYS A 92 -4.34 -6.54 -5.24
C CYS A 92 -3.23 -5.96 -4.36
N LEU A 93 -2.93 -4.67 -4.56
CA LEU A 93 -2.00 -3.92 -3.71
C LEU A 93 -2.83 -3.12 -2.71
N ILE A 94 -2.77 -3.53 -1.44
CA ILE A 94 -3.53 -2.91 -0.36
C ILE A 94 -2.63 -1.88 0.32
N ASP A 95 -2.97 -0.61 0.19
CA ASP A 95 -2.27 0.50 0.85
C ASP A 95 -2.82 0.67 2.26
N ALA A 96 -2.03 0.27 3.24
CA ALA A 96 -2.40 0.33 4.65
C ALA A 96 -1.90 1.62 5.30
N PRO A 97 -2.71 2.27 6.16
CA PRO A 97 -2.27 3.44 6.90
C PRO A 97 -1.13 3.12 7.86
N ALA A 98 -0.36 4.15 8.23
CA ALA A 98 0.61 4.04 9.29
C ALA A 98 -0.06 3.71 10.64
N GLY A 99 0.65 2.96 11.50
CA GLY A 99 0.15 2.54 12.82
C GLY A 99 -0.65 1.24 12.77
N LEU A 100 -1.21 0.85 13.92
CA LEU A 100 -1.85 -0.45 14.16
C LEU A 100 -3.38 -0.33 14.32
N GLY A 101 -3.95 0.73 13.78
CA GLY A 101 -5.37 1.04 13.89
C GLY A 101 -6.26 0.17 12.99
N GLN A 102 -7.52 0.58 12.85
CA GLN A 102 -8.56 -0.16 12.15
C GLN A 102 -8.21 -0.41 10.66
N GLY A 103 -7.63 0.58 9.96
CA GLY A 103 -7.22 0.43 8.57
C GLY A 103 -6.12 -0.61 8.38
N PHE A 104 -5.14 -0.66 9.30
CA PHE A 104 -4.13 -1.72 9.32
C PHE A 104 -4.75 -3.11 9.50
N GLN A 105 -5.65 -3.28 10.49
CA GLN A 105 -6.30 -4.55 10.76
C GLN A 105 -7.16 -5.03 9.57
N MET A 106 -7.83 -4.09 8.92
CA MET A 106 -8.60 -4.36 7.70
C MET A 106 -7.71 -4.84 6.57
N ALA A 107 -6.61 -4.13 6.29
CA ALA A 107 -5.64 -4.50 5.26
C ALA A 107 -5.04 -5.89 5.54
N ALA A 108 -4.60 -6.12 6.78
CA ALA A 108 -4.05 -7.40 7.21
C ALA A 108 -5.05 -8.57 7.08
N CYS A 109 -6.33 -8.34 7.39
CA CYS A 109 -7.38 -9.36 7.28
C CYS A 109 -7.61 -9.83 5.83
N MET A 110 -7.33 -8.99 4.83
CA MET A 110 -7.52 -9.28 3.42
C MET A 110 -6.25 -9.73 2.69
N ALA A 111 -5.09 -9.53 3.29
CA ALA A 111 -3.79 -9.77 2.67
C ALA A 111 -3.37 -11.25 2.71
N ASP A 112 -2.77 -11.74 1.62
CA ASP A 112 -2.09 -13.03 1.55
C ASP A 112 -0.60 -12.91 1.91
N GLN A 113 -0.01 -11.74 1.61
CA GLN A 113 1.37 -11.38 1.91
C GLN A 113 1.43 -9.95 2.41
N VAL A 114 2.41 -9.65 3.26
CA VAL A 114 2.60 -8.31 3.82
C VAL A 114 4.03 -7.84 3.57
N ILE A 115 4.15 -6.59 3.17
CA ILE A 115 5.43 -5.88 3.08
C ILE A 115 5.42 -4.77 4.12
N VAL A 116 6.27 -4.91 5.14
CA VAL A 116 6.52 -3.86 6.13
C VAL A 116 7.54 -2.89 5.52
N ILE A 117 7.17 -1.63 5.39
CA ILE A 117 8.06 -0.59 4.85
C ILE A 117 8.56 0.26 5.99
N THR A 118 9.88 0.40 6.11
CA THR A 118 10.53 1.26 7.12
C THR A 118 11.61 2.13 6.48
N THR A 119 12.14 3.06 7.25
CA THR A 119 13.35 3.82 6.93
C THR A 119 14.44 3.48 7.95
N THR A 120 15.63 4.07 7.82
CA THR A 120 16.76 3.79 8.72
C THR A 120 16.79 4.70 9.96
N ASP A 121 15.75 5.49 10.23
CA ASP A 121 15.65 6.23 11.48
C ASP A 121 15.07 5.38 12.62
N VAL A 122 15.49 5.67 13.84
CA VAL A 122 15.18 4.86 15.03
C VAL A 122 13.68 4.75 15.30
N SER A 123 12.91 5.79 15.03
CA SER A 123 11.45 5.78 15.25
C SER A 123 10.75 4.83 14.28
N ALA A 124 11.09 4.91 12.99
CA ALA A 124 10.53 4.03 11.98
C ALA A 124 10.92 2.56 12.20
N MET A 125 12.17 2.28 12.60
CA MET A 125 12.61 0.93 12.94
C MET A 125 11.83 0.35 14.14
N ARG A 126 11.55 1.17 15.15
CA ARG A 126 10.71 0.76 16.30
C ARG A 126 9.27 0.47 15.88
N ASP A 127 8.71 1.28 14.98
CA ASP A 127 7.37 1.06 14.48
C ASP A 127 7.30 -0.19 13.61
N ALA A 128 8.33 -0.46 12.79
CA ALA A 128 8.44 -1.70 12.03
C ALA A 128 8.50 -2.93 12.94
N GLN A 129 9.26 -2.87 14.04
CA GLN A 129 9.31 -3.94 15.04
C GLN A 129 7.94 -4.23 15.64
N ARG A 130 7.19 -3.19 16.02
CA ARG A 130 5.84 -3.34 16.56
C ARG A 130 4.87 -3.93 15.51
N THR A 131 4.95 -3.45 14.28
CA THR A 131 4.15 -3.97 13.17
C THR A 131 4.46 -5.44 12.91
N ALA A 132 5.74 -5.84 12.91
CA ALA A 132 6.15 -7.24 12.74
C ALA A 132 5.59 -8.14 13.87
N ALA A 133 5.56 -7.64 15.11
CA ALA A 133 4.98 -8.39 16.23
C ALA A 133 3.47 -8.61 16.07
N GLU A 134 2.70 -7.61 15.60
CA GLU A 134 1.26 -7.74 15.30
C GLU A 134 1.00 -8.72 14.15
N LEU A 135 1.94 -8.84 13.21
CA LEU A 135 1.84 -9.75 12.07
C LEU A 135 2.32 -11.18 12.37
N SER A 136 2.64 -11.48 13.63
CA SER A 136 3.17 -12.80 14.03
C SER A 136 2.24 -13.99 13.75
N ALA A 137 0.94 -13.74 13.56
CA ALA A 137 -0.04 -14.76 13.18
C ALA A 137 -0.01 -15.12 11.68
N PHE A 138 0.68 -14.35 10.86
CA PHE A 138 0.84 -14.65 9.43
C PHE A 138 1.73 -15.89 9.23
N PRO A 139 1.48 -16.69 8.18
CA PRO A 139 2.33 -17.83 7.87
C PRO A 139 3.79 -17.42 7.67
N SER A 140 4.71 -18.27 8.08
CA SER A 140 6.14 -18.05 7.86
C SER A 140 6.44 -17.83 6.37
N GLY A 141 7.25 -16.82 6.05
CA GLY A 141 7.63 -16.48 4.68
C GLY A 141 6.62 -15.63 3.91
N THR A 142 5.56 -15.12 4.56
CA THR A 142 4.59 -14.21 3.92
C THR A 142 4.71 -12.76 4.38
N VAL A 143 5.56 -12.48 5.35
CA VAL A 143 5.84 -11.12 5.83
C VAL A 143 7.29 -10.76 5.54
N HIS A 144 7.50 -9.64 4.85
CA HIS A 144 8.81 -9.19 4.38
C HIS A 144 9.07 -7.74 4.75
N LEU A 145 10.34 -7.36 4.77
CA LEU A 145 10.79 -5.99 5.01
C LEU A 145 11.24 -5.32 3.71
N VAL A 146 10.85 -4.06 3.54
CA VAL A 146 11.46 -3.14 2.58
C VAL A 146 12.00 -1.93 3.33
N VAL A 147 13.27 -1.59 3.09
CA VAL A 147 13.88 -0.38 3.63
C VAL A 147 13.83 0.71 2.55
N GLY A 148 13.01 1.72 2.79
CA GLY A 148 12.78 2.83 1.85
C GLY A 148 13.62 4.07 2.16
N ARG A 149 13.68 4.99 1.19
CA ARG A 149 14.34 6.29 1.30
C ARG A 149 15.80 6.21 1.74
N VAL A 150 16.50 5.15 1.29
CA VAL A 150 17.89 4.92 1.65
C VAL A 150 18.81 5.88 0.91
N SER A 151 19.58 6.66 1.65
CA SER A 151 20.58 7.58 1.11
C SER A 151 21.89 7.44 1.87
N LYS A 152 23.00 7.37 1.14
CA LYS A 152 24.36 7.29 1.75
C LYS A 152 24.65 8.45 2.70
N LYS A 153 24.09 9.63 2.44
CA LYS A 153 24.23 10.80 3.29
C LYS A 153 23.50 10.61 4.60
N VAL A 154 22.25 10.13 4.56
CA VAL A 154 21.40 9.90 5.74
C VAL A 154 22.00 8.79 6.61
N LEU A 155 22.42 7.67 6.04
CA LEU A 155 23.07 6.59 6.77
C LEU A 155 24.29 7.06 7.56
N ARG A 156 25.17 7.88 6.93
CA ARG A 156 26.34 8.43 7.61
C ARG A 156 25.98 9.39 8.75
N GLN A 157 24.92 10.17 8.60
CA GLN A 157 24.47 11.15 9.60
C GLN A 157 23.79 10.51 10.81
N LEU A 158 23.01 9.46 10.57
CA LEU A 158 22.27 8.74 11.61
C LEU A 158 23.12 7.67 12.33
N HIS A 159 24.31 7.35 11.81
CA HIS A 159 25.10 6.20 12.26
C HIS A 159 24.33 4.90 12.33
N THR A 160 23.36 4.72 11.40
CA THR A 160 22.53 3.53 11.25
C THR A 160 22.81 2.86 9.92
N THR A 161 22.48 1.58 9.84
CA THR A 161 22.68 0.75 8.67
C THR A 161 21.35 0.10 8.24
N ILE A 162 21.36 -0.54 7.09
CA ILE A 162 20.22 -1.37 6.65
C ILE A 162 20.11 -2.61 7.55
N ASP A 163 21.25 -3.14 8.02
CA ASP A 163 21.28 -4.29 8.94
C ASP A 163 20.59 -3.97 10.27
N ASP A 164 20.75 -2.75 10.79
CA ASP A 164 20.03 -2.30 11.99
C ASP A 164 18.50 -2.33 11.79
N ALA A 165 18.03 -2.00 10.60
CA ALA A 165 16.60 -2.07 10.30
C ALA A 165 16.10 -3.52 10.18
N ILE A 166 16.90 -4.41 9.60
CA ILE A 166 16.60 -5.85 9.51
C ILE A 166 16.55 -6.46 10.91
N ASP A 167 17.56 -6.20 11.74
CA ASP A 167 17.65 -6.72 13.10
C ASP A 167 16.52 -6.22 13.99
N ALA A 168 16.16 -4.93 13.87
CA ALA A 168 15.06 -4.35 14.62
C ALA A 168 13.71 -4.94 14.23
N ALA A 169 13.43 -5.12 12.95
CA ALA A 169 12.17 -5.66 12.47
C ALA A 169 12.06 -7.17 12.65
N GLY A 170 13.20 -7.92 12.62
CA GLY A 170 13.21 -9.37 12.66
C GLY A 170 12.56 -10.04 11.45
N LEU A 171 12.49 -9.34 10.30
CA LEU A 171 11.83 -9.78 9.08
C LEU A 171 12.84 -9.98 7.94
N PRO A 172 12.60 -10.95 7.03
CA PRO A 172 13.44 -11.12 5.85
C PRO A 172 13.37 -9.90 4.93
N LEU A 173 14.53 -9.39 4.52
CA LEU A 173 14.62 -8.27 3.59
C LEU A 173 14.19 -8.69 2.18
N LEU A 174 13.17 -8.02 1.65
CA LEU A 174 12.73 -8.15 0.26
C LEU A 174 13.52 -7.22 -0.67
N GLY A 175 13.83 -6.01 -0.21
CA GLY A 175 14.56 -5.06 -1.02
C GLY A 175 14.80 -3.71 -0.35
N VAL A 176 15.54 -2.86 -1.05
CA VAL A 176 15.91 -1.52 -0.62
C VAL A 176 15.52 -0.53 -1.69
N ILE A 177 14.82 0.54 -1.31
CA ILE A 177 14.42 1.62 -2.21
C ILE A 177 15.26 2.86 -1.88
N PRO A 178 16.08 3.34 -2.84
CA PRO A 178 16.87 4.54 -2.62
C PRO A 178 15.99 5.80 -2.51
N GLU A 179 16.50 6.80 -1.79
CA GLU A 179 15.88 8.13 -1.78
C GLU A 179 15.96 8.74 -3.18
N ASP A 180 14.81 9.15 -3.71
CA ASP A 180 14.71 9.84 -5.00
C ASP A 180 13.99 11.18 -4.79
N PRO A 181 14.69 12.32 -4.97
CA PRO A 181 14.11 13.64 -4.77
C PRO A 181 12.99 13.97 -5.76
N ASP A 182 12.90 13.25 -6.87
CA ASP A 182 11.88 13.48 -7.88
C ASP A 182 10.54 12.82 -7.52
N VAL A 183 10.51 11.91 -6.56
CA VAL A 183 9.25 11.29 -6.06
C VAL A 183 8.26 12.35 -5.57
N PRO A 184 8.61 13.26 -4.66
CA PRO A 184 7.69 14.32 -4.25
C PRO A 184 7.25 15.23 -5.41
N TYR A 185 8.13 15.49 -6.37
CA TYR A 185 7.80 16.29 -7.55
C TYR A 185 6.71 15.62 -8.39
N CYS A 186 6.82 14.32 -8.63
CA CYS A 186 5.83 13.56 -9.38
C CYS A 186 4.49 13.50 -8.65
N LEU A 187 4.50 13.18 -7.36
CA LEU A 187 3.30 13.11 -6.54
C LEU A 187 2.52 14.44 -6.53
N ASN A 188 3.21 15.56 -6.35
CA ASN A 188 2.60 16.90 -6.35
C ASN A 188 1.98 17.31 -7.70
N ARG A 189 2.29 16.59 -8.77
CA ARG A 189 1.76 16.85 -10.13
C ARG A 189 0.81 15.76 -10.63
N GLY A 190 0.51 14.77 -9.82
CA GLY A 190 -0.26 13.60 -10.26
C GLY A 190 0.42 12.84 -11.40
N LEU A 191 1.77 12.89 -11.47
CA LEU A 191 2.55 12.20 -12.48
C LEU A 191 2.96 10.82 -11.97
N VAL A 192 2.88 9.85 -12.85
CA VAL A 192 3.26 8.49 -12.56
C VAL A 192 4.78 8.33 -12.68
N LEU A 193 5.45 7.89 -11.61
CA LEU A 193 6.91 7.77 -11.49
C LEU A 193 7.57 7.06 -12.68
N ARG A 194 6.98 5.97 -13.18
CA ARG A 194 7.57 5.18 -14.25
C ARG A 194 7.69 5.91 -15.59
N GLU A 195 6.86 6.91 -15.84
CA GLU A 195 6.87 7.67 -17.09
C GLU A 195 8.10 8.57 -17.22
N GLN A 196 8.79 8.84 -16.11
CA GLN A 196 9.85 9.83 -16.03
C GLN A 196 11.28 9.25 -15.91
N ASN A 197 11.46 7.92 -15.94
CA ASN A 197 12.78 7.26 -15.83
C ASN A 197 13.55 7.53 -14.52
N TYR A 198 12.87 7.75 -13.40
CA TYR A 198 13.50 8.03 -12.12
C TYR A 198 14.17 6.80 -11.48
N TYR A 199 15.14 7.05 -10.59
CA TYR A 199 15.90 6.01 -9.90
C TYR A 199 15.03 5.07 -9.07
N ALA A 200 14.00 5.61 -8.41
CA ALA A 200 13.07 4.84 -7.59
C ALA A 200 12.09 3.97 -8.39
N ALA A 201 11.99 4.19 -9.72
CA ALA A 201 11.12 3.45 -10.61
C ALA A 201 11.82 2.29 -11.32
N ARG A 202 13.13 2.12 -11.10
CA ARG A 202 13.96 1.04 -11.67
C ARG A 202 14.10 -0.09 -10.67
#